data_9978b74381190bd88c8fcfa97ea9305f
#
_entry.id   9978b74381190bd88c8fcfa97ea9305f
#
_cell.length_a   1.000
_cell.length_b   1.000
_cell.length_c   1.000
_cell.angle_alpha   90.00
_cell.angle_beta   90.00
_cell.angle_gamma   90.00
#
_symmetry.space_group_name_H-M   'P 1'
#
loop_
_entity.id
_entity.type
_entity.pdbx_description
1 polymer ?
#
loop_
_entity_poly.entity_id
_entity_poly.type
_entity_poly.pdbx_seq_one_letter_code
_entity_poly.pdbx_strand_id
1 'polypeptide(L)'
;MRGPRHAAIAYLGEDAPALLPLRAGDLLVVNASRAAVRAHVTSPIALAYYVEAGVRVLSSPNLHANVIVTSQRAVIGSANASHSSTIADEAVVITDDPEVVAATWTFIDGIEEITEIDQVFLDNATTE
;
A
#
# COMPACT_ATOMS: atom_id res chain seq x y z
N MET A 1 -5.73 12.41 8.45
CA MET A 1 -4.68 13.06 7.66
C MET A 1 -5.31 13.84 6.53
N ARG A 2 -4.80 15.00 6.24
CA ARG A 2 -5.30 15.87 5.17
C ARG A 2 -4.37 15.84 3.97
N GLY A 3 -4.94 16.07 2.78
CA GLY A 3 -4.20 16.09 1.53
C GLY A 3 -3.91 14.72 0.97
N PRO A 4 -3.23 14.65 -0.17
CA PRO A 4 -2.86 13.40 -0.80
C PRO A 4 -1.97 12.57 0.12
N ARG A 5 -2.18 11.26 0.07
CA ARG A 5 -1.41 10.28 0.84
C ARG A 5 -0.63 9.39 -0.12
N HIS A 6 0.62 9.13 0.23
CA HIS A 6 1.40 8.10 -0.44
C HIS A 6 1.62 6.97 0.56
N ALA A 7 1.28 5.77 0.17
CA ALA A 7 1.42 4.59 1.02
C ALA A 7 2.25 3.54 0.29
N ALA A 8 3.13 2.89 1.02
CA ALA A 8 3.86 1.72 0.54
C ALA A 8 3.64 0.61 1.57
N ILE A 9 2.79 -0.34 1.21
CA ILE A 9 2.37 -1.44 2.09
C ILE A 9 2.70 -2.75 1.38
N ALA A 10 3.51 -3.60 2.01
CA ALA A 10 3.97 -4.82 1.37
C ALA A 10 2.81 -5.71 0.92
N TYR A 11 1.85 -5.97 1.80
CA TYR A 11 0.75 -6.88 1.51
C TYR A 11 -0.59 -6.31 1.95
N LEU A 12 -1.64 -6.56 1.14
CA LEU A 12 -3.00 -6.10 1.41
C LEU A 12 -3.93 -7.28 1.62
N GLY A 13 -4.56 -7.34 2.78
CA GLY A 13 -5.65 -8.27 3.03
C GLY A 13 -6.95 -7.77 2.40
N GLU A 14 -7.96 -8.64 2.37
CA GLU A 14 -9.26 -8.34 1.78
C GLU A 14 -9.98 -7.18 2.48
N ASP A 15 -9.70 -6.99 3.76
CA ASP A 15 -10.28 -5.93 4.58
C ASP A 15 -9.43 -4.63 4.57
N ALA A 16 -8.39 -4.54 3.75
CA ALA A 16 -7.52 -3.38 3.66
C ALA A 16 -8.28 -2.06 3.41
N PRO A 17 -9.30 -2.01 2.53
CA PRO A 17 -10.02 -0.76 2.31
C PRO A 17 -10.67 -0.18 3.57
N ALA A 18 -11.09 -1.02 4.50
CA ALA A 18 -11.65 -0.57 5.78
C ALA A 18 -10.56 -0.11 6.74
N LEU A 19 -9.37 -0.74 6.69
CA LEU A 19 -8.25 -0.45 7.59
C LEU A 19 -7.40 0.72 7.09
N LEU A 20 -7.34 0.90 5.77
CA LEU A 20 -6.56 1.94 5.10
C LEU A 20 -7.43 2.65 4.06
N PRO A 21 -8.21 3.66 4.47
CA PRO A 21 -9.19 4.31 3.58
C PRO A 21 -8.52 5.35 2.68
N LEU A 22 -7.91 4.90 1.60
CA LEU A 22 -7.36 5.77 0.56
C LEU A 22 -8.46 6.21 -0.41
N ARG A 23 -8.22 7.29 -1.12
CA ARG A 23 -9.19 7.89 -2.04
C ARG A 23 -8.50 8.45 -3.28
N ALA A 24 -9.29 8.94 -4.24
CA ALA A 24 -8.78 9.53 -5.47
C ALA A 24 -7.72 10.60 -5.17
N GLY A 25 -6.62 10.56 -5.89
CA GLY A 25 -5.46 11.43 -5.67
C GLY A 25 -4.38 10.82 -4.80
N ASP A 26 -4.67 9.73 -4.10
CA ASP A 26 -3.69 9.00 -3.29
C ASP A 26 -2.89 8.01 -4.14
N LEU A 27 -1.71 7.65 -3.67
CA LEU A 27 -0.84 6.66 -4.28
C LEU A 27 -0.65 5.49 -3.33
N LEU A 28 -0.76 4.27 -3.86
CA LEU A 28 -0.49 3.04 -3.12
C LEU A 28 0.52 2.20 -3.88
N VAL A 29 1.65 1.87 -3.24
CA VAL A 29 2.59 0.88 -3.75
C VAL A 29 2.46 -0.37 -2.88
N VAL A 30 2.34 -1.52 -3.51
CA VAL A 30 2.09 -2.79 -2.82
C VAL A 30 2.86 -3.91 -3.53
N ASN A 31 3.15 -4.99 -2.82
CA ASN A 31 3.64 -6.19 -3.48
C ASN A 31 2.43 -6.99 -3.98
N ALA A 32 2.09 -6.80 -5.23
CA ALA A 32 1.04 -7.55 -5.93
C ALA A 32 1.65 -8.50 -6.96
N SER A 33 2.83 -9.03 -6.67
CA SER A 33 3.47 -10.05 -7.50
C SER A 33 2.56 -11.27 -7.62
N ARG A 34 2.76 -12.06 -8.68
CA ARG A 34 2.00 -13.30 -8.87
C ARG A 34 2.12 -14.22 -7.65
N ALA A 35 3.33 -14.31 -7.07
CA ALA A 35 3.56 -15.12 -5.87
C ALA A 35 2.77 -14.61 -4.66
N ALA A 36 2.69 -13.31 -4.44
CA ALA A 36 1.95 -12.72 -3.34
C ALA A 36 0.44 -12.94 -3.49
N VAL A 37 -0.09 -12.80 -4.70
CA VAL A 37 -1.51 -13.04 -4.98
C VAL A 37 -1.86 -14.52 -4.81
N ARG A 38 -1.02 -15.42 -5.32
CA ARG A 38 -1.23 -16.87 -5.17
C ARG A 38 -1.15 -17.34 -3.72
N ALA A 39 -0.27 -16.72 -2.94
CA ALA A 39 -0.15 -17.04 -1.51
C ALA A 39 -1.25 -16.42 -0.64
N HIS A 40 -2.18 -15.68 -1.25
CA HIS A 40 -3.29 -14.99 -0.57
C HIS A 40 -2.83 -13.92 0.44
N VAL A 41 -1.62 -13.39 0.29
CA VAL A 41 -1.13 -12.31 1.16
C VAL A 41 -1.46 -10.93 0.59
N THR A 42 -1.74 -10.84 -0.71
CA THR A 42 -2.28 -9.64 -1.34
C THR A 42 -3.59 -9.99 -2.05
N SER A 43 -4.66 -9.32 -1.67
CA SER A 43 -6.00 -9.61 -2.17
C SER A 43 -6.31 -8.86 -3.47
N PRO A 44 -6.67 -9.54 -4.56
CA PRO A 44 -7.14 -8.88 -5.78
C PRO A 44 -8.40 -8.05 -5.55
N ILE A 45 -9.25 -8.44 -4.60
CA ILE A 45 -10.47 -7.71 -4.26
C ILE A 45 -10.13 -6.33 -3.69
N ALA A 46 -9.14 -6.27 -2.79
CA ALA A 46 -8.67 -5.01 -2.22
C ALA A 46 -8.05 -4.11 -3.30
N LEU A 47 -7.25 -4.69 -4.20
CA LEU A 47 -6.66 -3.95 -5.32
C LEU A 47 -7.74 -3.34 -6.22
N ALA A 48 -8.75 -4.13 -6.57
CA ALA A 48 -9.85 -3.68 -7.41
C ALA A 48 -10.61 -2.52 -6.76
N TYR A 49 -10.82 -2.59 -5.45
CA TYR A 49 -11.50 -1.52 -4.71
C TYR A 49 -10.73 -0.20 -4.85
N TYR A 50 -9.41 -0.22 -4.64
CA TYR A 50 -8.60 1.00 -4.73
C TYR A 50 -8.54 1.56 -6.15
N VAL A 51 -8.41 0.70 -7.15
CA VAL A 51 -8.40 1.12 -8.55
C VAL A 51 -9.74 1.80 -8.91
N GLU A 52 -10.85 1.23 -8.50
CA GLU A 52 -12.18 1.81 -8.74
C GLU A 52 -12.39 3.11 -7.98
N ALA A 53 -11.77 3.25 -6.81
CA ALA A 53 -11.85 4.48 -6.02
C ALA A 53 -11.01 5.64 -6.57
N GLY A 54 -10.21 5.38 -7.61
CA GLY A 54 -9.35 6.39 -8.22
C GLY A 54 -7.98 6.52 -7.58
N VAL A 55 -7.59 5.59 -6.72
CA VAL A 55 -6.25 5.52 -6.15
C VAL A 55 -5.30 5.01 -7.22
N ARG A 56 -4.14 5.66 -7.36
CA ARG A 56 -3.09 5.14 -8.24
C ARG A 56 -2.40 4.00 -7.53
N VAL A 57 -2.49 2.80 -8.08
CA VAL A 57 -1.94 1.58 -7.47
C VAL A 57 -0.79 1.06 -8.32
N LEU A 58 0.37 0.88 -7.68
CA LEU A 58 1.57 0.37 -8.31
C LEU A 58 2.03 -0.89 -7.58
N SER A 59 2.58 -1.85 -8.32
CA SER A 59 3.13 -3.06 -7.73
C SER A 59 4.65 -3.05 -7.79
N SER A 60 5.28 -3.42 -6.68
CA SER A 60 6.72 -3.67 -6.61
C SER A 60 6.95 -5.02 -5.95
N PRO A 61 7.59 -6.00 -6.65
CA PRO A 61 7.77 -7.34 -6.11
C PRO A 61 8.79 -7.40 -4.97
N ASN A 62 9.59 -6.36 -4.81
CA ASN A 62 10.63 -6.31 -3.79
C ASN A 62 10.25 -5.46 -2.58
N LEU A 63 9.02 -4.93 -2.56
CA LEU A 63 8.59 -4.08 -1.46
C LEU A 63 8.41 -4.89 -0.18
N HIS A 64 9.04 -4.41 0.89
CA HIS A 64 8.95 -5.02 2.22
C HIS A 64 8.86 -3.97 3.32
N ALA A 65 8.13 -2.88 3.06
CA ALA A 65 7.95 -1.79 3.99
C ALA A 65 6.46 -1.54 4.20
N ASN A 66 6.13 -0.87 5.32
CA ASN A 66 4.78 -0.44 5.62
C ASN A 66 4.85 1.00 6.09
N VAL A 67 4.67 1.95 5.16
CA VAL A 67 4.77 3.37 5.44
C VAL A 67 3.63 4.13 4.77
N ILE A 68 3.14 5.16 5.44
CA ILE A 68 2.16 6.09 4.89
C ILE A 68 2.66 7.49 5.16
N VAL A 69 2.62 8.36 4.17
CA VAL A 69 3.09 9.74 4.33
C VAL A 69 2.12 10.74 3.72
N THR A 70 1.99 11.87 4.39
CA THR A 70 1.36 13.08 3.86
C THR A 70 2.41 14.20 3.86
N SER A 71 2.01 15.41 3.47
CA SER A 71 2.92 16.56 3.52
C SER A 71 3.39 16.90 4.94
N GLN A 72 2.70 16.43 5.98
CA GLN A 72 2.94 16.84 7.35
C GLN A 72 3.29 15.70 8.30
N ARG A 73 3.02 14.46 7.92
CA ARG A 73 3.13 13.33 8.86
C ARG A 73 3.55 12.06 8.14
N ALA A 74 4.32 11.24 8.83
CA ALA A 74 4.67 9.89 8.38
C ALA A 74 4.28 8.87 9.42
N VAL A 75 3.76 7.73 8.96
CA VAL A 75 3.47 6.56 9.78
C VAL A 75 4.35 5.42 9.28
N ILE A 76 5.19 4.89 10.13
CA ILE A 76 6.15 3.83 9.80
C ILE A 76 5.93 2.68 10.76
N GLY A 77 5.71 1.48 10.23
CA GLY A 77 5.43 0.37 11.11
C GLY A 77 5.63 -0.99 10.48
N SER A 78 5.35 -2.01 11.28
CA SER A 78 5.40 -3.41 10.87
C SER A 78 4.04 -3.93 10.39
N ALA A 79 2.96 -3.19 10.61
CA ALA A 79 1.61 -3.64 10.30
C ALA A 79 1.30 -3.56 8.80
N ASN A 80 0.85 -4.67 8.22
CA ASN A 80 0.23 -4.68 6.90
C ASN A 80 -1.25 -4.29 7.04
N ALA A 81 -1.87 -3.81 5.95
CA ALA A 81 -3.30 -3.49 5.95
C ALA A 81 -4.10 -4.78 5.76
N SER A 82 -4.15 -5.61 6.80
CA SER A 82 -4.84 -6.89 6.79
C SER A 82 -5.34 -7.24 8.19
N HIS A 83 -6.30 -8.16 8.24
CA HIS A 83 -6.85 -8.65 9.50
C HIS A 83 -5.78 -9.32 10.38
N SER A 84 -4.82 -10.01 9.76
CA SER A 84 -3.72 -10.64 10.48
C SER A 84 -2.91 -9.64 11.29
N SER A 85 -2.70 -8.43 10.76
CA SER A 85 -1.98 -7.38 11.47
C SER A 85 -2.74 -6.84 12.66
N THR A 86 -4.08 -6.95 12.69
CA THR A 86 -4.87 -6.45 13.83
C THR A 86 -4.85 -7.39 15.01
N ILE A 87 -4.50 -8.66 14.83
CA ILE A 87 -4.44 -9.65 15.91
C ILE A 87 -3.01 -9.99 16.33
N ALA A 88 -2.00 -9.54 15.57
CA ALA A 88 -0.60 -9.73 15.91
C ALA A 88 -0.07 -8.52 16.67
N ASP A 89 0.99 -8.72 17.45
CA ASP A 89 1.70 -7.62 18.09
C ASP A 89 2.47 -6.84 17.04
N GLU A 90 2.07 -5.58 16.82
CA GLU A 90 2.67 -4.71 15.82
C GLU A 90 3.22 -3.43 16.44
N ALA A 91 4.23 -2.86 15.81
CA ALA A 91 4.86 -1.62 16.27
C ALA A 91 4.72 -0.54 15.20
N VAL A 92 4.33 0.67 15.63
CA VAL A 92 4.12 1.80 14.72
C VAL A 92 4.76 3.04 15.30
N VAL A 93 5.45 3.80 14.45
CA VAL A 93 5.97 5.13 14.76
C VAL A 93 5.18 6.15 13.94
N ILE A 94 4.61 7.14 14.62
CA ILE A 94 3.93 8.27 13.98
C ILE A 94 4.75 9.52 14.28
N THR A 95 5.14 10.24 13.24
CA THR A 95 5.98 11.42 13.40
C THR A 95 5.59 12.55 12.45
N ASP A 96 5.77 13.79 12.91
CA ASP A 96 5.65 15.00 12.09
C ASP A 96 7.01 15.67 11.86
N ASP A 97 8.10 15.01 12.22
CA ASP A 97 9.46 15.49 11.96
C ASP A 97 9.65 15.70 10.45
N PRO A 98 9.93 16.93 10.01
CA PRO A 98 10.04 17.22 8.57
C PRO A 98 11.12 16.41 7.86
N GLU A 99 12.21 16.06 8.51
CA GLU A 99 13.28 15.27 7.91
C GLU A 99 12.83 13.83 7.66
N VAL A 100 12.10 13.25 8.63
CA VAL A 100 11.55 11.89 8.48
C VAL A 100 10.45 11.87 7.44
N VAL A 101 9.59 12.88 7.42
CA VAL A 101 8.52 13.00 6.42
C VAL A 101 9.14 13.08 5.02
N ALA A 102 10.15 13.94 4.83
CA ALA A 102 10.82 14.08 3.54
C ALA A 102 11.52 12.79 3.12
N ALA A 103 12.18 12.12 4.05
CA ALA A 103 12.85 10.84 3.77
C ALA A 103 11.84 9.75 3.36
N THR A 104 10.66 9.74 3.96
CA THR A 104 9.60 8.78 3.63
C THR A 104 9.05 9.04 2.23
N TRP A 105 8.81 10.30 1.86
CA TRP A 105 8.42 10.65 0.49
C TRP A 105 9.47 10.17 -0.52
N THR A 106 10.74 10.43 -0.24
CA THR A 106 11.84 10.02 -1.11
C THR A 106 11.90 8.50 -1.26
N PHE A 107 11.69 7.77 -0.16
CA PHE A 107 11.67 6.31 -0.18
C PHE A 107 10.57 5.79 -1.11
N ILE A 108 9.35 6.29 -0.95
CA ILE A 108 8.20 5.81 -1.75
C ILE A 108 8.39 6.18 -3.22
N ASP A 109 8.77 7.41 -3.50
CA ASP A 109 8.93 7.88 -4.89
C ASP A 109 10.13 7.23 -5.58
N GLY A 110 11.08 6.71 -4.81
CA GLY A 110 12.26 6.03 -5.34
C GLY A 110 12.13 4.51 -5.49
N ILE A 111 10.98 3.93 -5.19
CA ILE A 111 10.77 2.49 -5.35
C ILE A 111 10.88 2.13 -6.84
N GLU A 112 11.73 1.16 -7.15
CA GLU A 112 12.00 0.72 -8.51
C GLU A 112 11.21 -0.56 -8.86
N GLU A 113 11.27 -0.93 -10.14
CA GLU A 113 10.62 -2.14 -10.67
C GLU A 113 9.11 -2.13 -10.44
N ILE A 114 8.48 -0.98 -10.66
CA ILE A 114 7.04 -0.81 -10.45
C ILE A 114 6.25 -1.17 -11.70
N THR A 115 5.10 -1.82 -11.48
CA THR A 115 4.10 -2.10 -12.51
C THR A 115 2.80 -1.43 -12.10
N GLU A 116 2.20 -0.66 -13.00
CA GLU A 116 0.92 -0.03 -12.71
C GLU A 116 -0.20 -1.08 -12.69
N ILE A 117 -1.03 -1.02 -11.65
CA ILE A 117 -2.16 -1.92 -11.51
C ILE A 117 -3.40 -1.22 -12.07
N ASP A 118 -3.92 -1.77 -13.18
CA ASP A 118 -5.12 -1.30 -13.84
C ASP A 118 -6.09 -2.47 -14.00
N GLN A 119 -7.17 -2.25 -14.73
CA GLN A 119 -8.18 -3.28 -14.93
C GLN A 119 -7.63 -4.49 -15.69
N VAL A 120 -6.72 -4.26 -16.63
CA VAL A 120 -6.08 -5.36 -17.38
C VAL A 120 -5.25 -6.24 -16.46
N PHE A 121 -4.47 -5.63 -15.56
CA PHE A 121 -3.71 -6.37 -14.56
C PHE A 121 -4.63 -7.22 -13.69
N LEU A 122 -5.73 -6.64 -13.22
CA LEU A 122 -6.69 -7.33 -12.35
C LEU A 122 -7.38 -8.49 -13.05
N ASP A 123 -7.77 -8.30 -14.31
CA ASP A 123 -8.39 -9.36 -15.09
C ASP A 123 -7.44 -10.55 -15.26
N ASN A 124 -6.16 -10.29 -15.50
CA ASN A 124 -5.16 -11.36 -15.60
C ASN A 124 -4.92 -12.05 -14.26
N ALA A 125 -4.92 -11.31 -13.17
CA ALA A 125 -4.71 -11.87 -11.84
C ALA A 125 -5.85 -12.77 -11.39
N THR A 126 -7.10 -12.44 -11.77
CA THR A 126 -8.28 -13.21 -11.37
C THR A 126 -8.51 -14.45 -12.23
N THR A 127 -7.89 -14.54 -13.41
CA THR A 127 -8.04 -15.71 -14.28
C THR A 127 -6.97 -16.78 -14.03
N GLU A 128 -6.03 -16.52 -13.18
CA GLU A 128 -4.99 -17.45 -12.76
C GLU A 128 -5.32 -18.04 -11.38
#